data_c40439f4b0bbf0e232545ac794cc1687
#
_entry.id   c40439f4b0bbf0e232545ac794cc1687
#
_cell.length_a   1.000
_cell.length_b   1.000
_cell.length_c   1.000
_cell.angle_alpha   90.00
_cell.angle_beta   90.00
_cell.angle_gamma   90.00
#
_symmetry.space_group_name_H-M   'P 1'
#
loop_
_entity.id
_entity.type
_entity.pdbx_description
1 polymer ?
#
loop_
_entity_poly.entity_id
_entity_poly.type
_entity_poly.pdbx_seq_one_letter_code
_entity_poly.pdbx_strand_id
1 'polypeptide(L)'
;MARRLDAIARLWDAVGHHDNVGFCLDTCHAHAGGEELVGLVERVLAITGRIDLVHLNDSRDAFGSGADRHANVGSGQIDVEALVAVVRAAGAPVVVETPRDGQAADIALLKASV
;
A
#
# COMPACT_ATOMS: atom_id res chain seq x y z
N MET A 1 4.87 13.99 -0.73
CA MET A 1 4.39 12.69 -1.25
C MET A 1 2.90 12.52 -0.96
N ALA A 2 2.15 12.03 -1.93
CA ALA A 2 0.70 11.87 -1.79
C ALA A 2 0.38 10.55 -1.07
N ARG A 3 0.15 10.62 0.22
CA ARG A 3 -0.15 9.45 1.07
C ARG A 3 -1.63 9.35 1.43
N ARG A 4 -2.30 10.50 1.57
CA ARG A 4 -3.70 10.57 1.94
C ARG A 4 -4.57 10.61 0.69
N LEU A 5 -5.80 10.11 0.81
CA LEU A 5 -6.73 10.05 -0.32
C LEU A 5 -7.01 11.41 -0.93
N ASP A 6 -7.14 12.46 -0.10
CA ASP A 6 -7.36 13.82 -0.60
C ASP A 6 -6.18 14.34 -1.42
N ALA A 7 -4.95 14.04 -0.99
CA ALA A 7 -3.74 14.42 -1.73
C ALA A 7 -3.62 13.61 -3.04
N ILE A 8 -3.96 12.33 -3.02
CA ILE A 8 -3.98 11.48 -4.21
C ILE A 8 -5.00 12.03 -5.22
N ALA A 9 -6.18 12.42 -4.77
CA ALA A 9 -7.21 12.99 -5.65
C ALA A 9 -6.72 14.28 -6.32
N ARG A 10 -6.08 15.18 -5.56
CA ARG A 10 -5.53 16.42 -6.13
C ARG A 10 -4.42 16.14 -7.13
N LEU A 11 -3.54 15.19 -6.83
CA LEU A 11 -2.47 14.80 -7.75
C LEU A 11 -3.03 14.19 -9.02
N TRP A 12 -4.03 13.32 -8.91
CA TRP A 12 -4.65 12.67 -10.06
C TRP A 12 -5.34 13.67 -10.97
N ASP A 13 -6.03 14.67 -10.39
CA ASP A 13 -6.61 15.77 -11.15
C ASP A 13 -5.53 16.63 -11.83
N ALA A 14 -4.42 16.88 -11.14
CA ALA A 14 -3.31 17.67 -11.68
C ALA A 14 -2.64 17.02 -12.88
N VAL A 15 -2.54 15.69 -12.92
CA VAL A 15 -2.02 14.94 -14.09
C VAL A 15 -3.08 14.69 -15.16
N GLY A 16 -4.33 15.15 -14.93
CA GLY A 16 -5.42 15.08 -15.89
C GLY A 16 -5.95 13.67 -16.17
N HIS A 17 -5.83 12.75 -15.24
CA HIS A 17 -6.25 11.34 -15.40
C HIS A 17 -5.67 10.71 -16.67
N HIS A 18 -4.41 11.04 -16.97
CA HIS A 18 -3.80 10.67 -18.25
C HIS A 18 -3.57 9.15 -18.34
N ASP A 19 -3.92 8.56 -19.48
CA ASP A 19 -3.87 7.09 -19.70
C ASP A 19 -2.47 6.49 -19.53
N ASN A 20 -1.42 7.28 -19.74
CA ASN A 20 -0.03 6.83 -19.62
C ASN A 20 0.51 6.94 -18.19
N VAL A 21 -0.30 7.42 -17.24
CA VAL A 21 0.08 7.53 -15.83
C VAL A 21 -0.63 6.45 -15.05
N GLY A 22 0.16 5.56 -14.44
CA GLY A 22 -0.36 4.52 -13.56
C GLY A 22 -0.29 4.94 -12.09
N PHE A 23 -0.79 4.09 -11.22
CA PHE A 23 -0.79 4.32 -9.77
C PHE A 23 -0.09 3.17 -9.05
N CYS A 24 0.84 3.54 -8.17
CA CYS A 24 1.50 2.62 -7.25
C CYS A 24 0.96 2.86 -5.83
N LEU A 25 0.37 1.84 -5.24
CA LEU A 25 -0.15 1.90 -3.87
C LEU A 25 0.88 1.33 -2.90
N ASP A 26 1.29 2.14 -1.92
CA ASP A 26 2.20 1.71 -0.86
C ASP A 26 1.44 1.63 0.47
N THR A 27 1.42 0.46 1.07
CA THR A 27 0.66 0.20 2.30
C THR A 27 1.26 0.89 3.52
N CYS A 28 2.59 0.97 3.60
CA CYS A 28 3.25 1.70 4.70
C CYS A 28 2.97 3.21 4.60
N HIS A 29 3.02 3.78 3.41
CA HIS A 29 2.70 5.19 3.20
C HIS A 29 1.25 5.51 3.57
N ALA A 30 0.30 4.66 3.20
CA ALA A 30 -1.10 4.84 3.56
C ALA A 30 -1.28 4.81 5.08
N HIS A 31 -0.70 3.81 5.74
CA HIS A 31 -0.73 3.68 7.20
C HIS A 31 -0.10 4.90 7.89
N ALA A 32 1.08 5.32 7.44
CA ALA A 32 1.76 6.50 7.99
C ALA A 32 0.96 7.78 7.78
N GLY A 33 0.27 7.90 6.67
CA GLY A 33 -0.58 9.04 6.35
C GLY A 33 -1.93 9.06 7.07
N GLY A 34 -2.28 8.00 7.79
CA GLY A 34 -3.53 7.92 8.53
C GLY A 34 -4.71 7.39 7.73
N GLU A 35 -4.44 6.66 6.64
CA GLU A 35 -5.49 5.99 5.87
C GLU A 35 -5.58 4.52 6.27
N GLU A 36 -6.76 4.08 6.67
CA GLU A 36 -6.99 2.67 7.01
C GLU A 36 -6.85 1.78 5.78
N LEU A 37 -6.23 0.60 5.96
CA LEU A 37 -6.06 -0.36 4.87
C LEU A 37 -7.36 -1.09 4.53
N VAL A 38 -8.26 -1.27 5.49
CA VAL A 38 -9.56 -1.89 5.23
C VAL A 38 -10.35 -0.99 4.26
N GLY A 39 -10.71 -1.53 3.10
CA GLY A 39 -11.41 -0.79 2.05
C GLY A 39 -10.55 0.22 1.30
N LEU A 40 -9.25 0.26 1.54
CA LEU A 40 -8.34 1.23 0.89
C LEU A 40 -8.33 1.08 -0.62
N VAL A 41 -8.25 -0.14 -1.13
CA VAL A 41 -8.19 -0.40 -2.58
C VAL A 41 -9.43 0.18 -3.28
N GLU A 42 -10.61 -0.03 -2.73
CA GLU A 42 -11.85 0.49 -3.29
C GLU A 42 -11.87 2.02 -3.29
N ARG A 43 -11.40 2.65 -2.21
CA ARG A 43 -11.32 4.11 -2.13
C ARG A 43 -10.31 4.69 -3.10
N VAL A 44 -9.16 4.04 -3.28
CA VAL A 44 -8.16 4.46 -4.28
C VAL A 44 -8.72 4.31 -5.68
N LEU A 45 -9.33 3.17 -6.01
CA LEU A 45 -9.92 2.93 -7.32
C LEU A 45 -11.02 3.93 -7.67
N ALA A 46 -11.77 4.41 -6.68
CA ALA A 46 -12.78 5.46 -6.88
C ALA A 46 -12.14 6.77 -7.34
N ILE A 47 -10.88 7.02 -7.01
CA ILE A 47 -10.14 8.22 -7.39
C ILE A 47 -9.38 8.01 -8.70
N THR A 48 -8.57 6.94 -8.77
CA THR A 48 -7.60 6.74 -9.84
C THR A 48 -8.11 5.86 -10.98
N GLY A 49 -9.10 5.02 -10.72
CA GLY A 49 -9.62 4.04 -11.67
C GLY A 49 -8.67 2.90 -11.97
N ARG A 50 -7.47 2.91 -11.40
CA ARG A 50 -6.45 1.87 -11.65
C ARG A 50 -5.44 1.77 -10.52
N ILE A 51 -4.93 0.56 -10.32
CA ILE A 51 -3.74 0.30 -9.49
C ILE A 51 -2.84 -0.61 -10.33
N ASP A 52 -1.64 -0.16 -10.61
CA ASP A 52 -0.71 -0.84 -11.51
C ASP A 52 0.37 -1.61 -10.77
N LEU A 53 0.65 -1.24 -9.54
CA LEU A 53 1.67 -1.84 -8.70
C LEU A 53 1.32 -1.63 -7.23
N VAL A 54 1.65 -2.60 -6.40
CA VAL A 54 1.53 -2.47 -4.96
C VAL A 54 2.92 -2.63 -4.33
N HIS A 55 3.33 -1.64 -3.55
CA HIS A 55 4.43 -1.79 -2.59
C HIS A 55 3.81 -2.28 -1.29
N LEU A 56 4.00 -3.56 -0.99
CA LEU A 56 3.41 -4.21 0.17
C LEU A 56 4.42 -4.22 1.31
N ASN A 57 4.25 -3.31 2.24
CA ASN A 57 5.16 -3.11 3.35
C ASN A 57 4.38 -3.00 4.66
N ASP A 58 4.88 -3.65 5.71
CA ASP A 58 4.45 -3.37 7.07
C ASP A 58 5.17 -2.13 7.59
N SER A 59 4.77 -1.61 8.74
CA SER A 59 5.33 -0.38 9.31
C SER A 59 5.80 -0.62 10.74
N ARG A 60 6.95 -0.04 11.08
CA ARG A 60 7.45 -0.02 12.46
C ARG A 60 6.68 0.94 13.35
N ASP A 61 6.00 1.90 12.77
CA ASP A 61 5.47 3.07 13.47
C ASP A 61 3.95 3.02 13.54
N ALA A 62 3.40 3.83 14.46
CA ALA A 62 1.97 3.87 14.69
C ALA A 62 1.22 4.46 13.50
N PHE A 63 -0.05 4.07 13.39
CA PHE A 63 -0.99 4.61 12.42
C PHE A 63 -1.04 6.13 12.50
N GLY A 64 -0.91 6.78 11.35
CA GLY A 64 -0.95 8.24 11.28
C GLY A 64 0.29 8.97 11.78
N SER A 65 1.38 8.25 12.07
CA SER A 65 2.60 8.85 12.62
C SER A 65 3.37 9.72 11.64
N GLY A 66 3.16 9.54 10.34
CA GLY A 66 3.94 10.19 9.29
C GLY A 66 5.31 9.56 9.06
N ALA A 67 5.71 8.59 9.86
CA ALA A 67 7.01 7.93 9.75
C ALA A 67 6.96 6.82 8.69
N ASP A 68 7.94 6.83 7.78
CA ASP A 68 8.03 5.88 6.68
C ASP A 68 9.20 4.92 6.95
N ARG A 69 8.98 3.96 7.84
CA ARG A 69 9.95 2.92 8.16
C ARG A 69 9.32 1.55 7.97
N HIS A 70 9.79 0.81 6.99
CA HIS A 70 9.26 -0.49 6.64
C HIS A 70 9.64 -1.56 7.67
N ALA A 71 8.70 -2.47 7.92
CA ALA A 71 8.92 -3.68 8.69
C ALA A 71 8.56 -4.89 7.85
N ASN A 72 9.12 -6.04 8.19
CA ASN A 72 8.72 -7.29 7.58
C ASN A 72 7.25 -7.59 7.91
N VAL A 73 6.56 -8.26 7.01
CA VAL A 73 5.13 -8.56 7.14
C VAL A 73 4.88 -9.36 8.41
N GLY A 74 4.03 -8.84 9.28
CA GLY A 74 3.71 -9.44 10.57
C GLY A 74 4.62 -9.00 11.72
N SER A 75 5.69 -8.25 11.43
CA SER A 75 6.62 -7.77 12.46
C SER A 75 6.37 -6.32 12.87
N GLY A 76 5.45 -5.63 12.20
CA GLY A 76 5.16 -4.23 12.43
C GLY A 76 3.79 -3.98 13.06
N GLN A 77 3.28 -2.77 12.83
CA GLN A 77 2.06 -2.27 13.44
C GLN A 77 0.80 -2.55 12.60
N ILE A 78 0.96 -2.96 11.34
CA ILE A 78 -0.18 -3.19 10.45
C ILE A 78 -0.69 -4.62 10.63
N ASP A 79 -2.01 -4.78 10.69
CA ASP A 79 -2.65 -6.09 10.72
C ASP A 79 -2.33 -6.86 9.43
N VAL A 80 -1.81 -8.08 9.56
CA VAL A 80 -1.47 -8.94 8.42
C VAL A 80 -2.69 -9.23 7.55
N GLU A 81 -3.85 -9.43 8.16
CA GLU A 81 -5.09 -9.67 7.41
C GLU A 81 -5.43 -8.47 6.51
N ALA A 82 -5.18 -7.25 7.00
CA ALA A 82 -5.40 -6.04 6.21
C ALA A 82 -4.42 -5.96 5.03
N LEU A 83 -3.16 -6.30 5.25
CA LEU A 83 -2.15 -6.36 4.18
C LEU A 83 -2.54 -7.37 3.10
N VAL A 84 -2.93 -8.57 3.51
CA VAL A 84 -3.37 -9.63 2.58
C VAL A 84 -4.61 -9.19 1.79
N ALA A 85 -5.55 -8.53 2.46
CA ALA A 85 -6.76 -8.03 1.81
C ALA A 85 -6.44 -7.01 0.71
N VAL A 86 -5.44 -6.14 0.92
CA VAL A 86 -4.99 -5.19 -0.11
C VAL A 86 -4.45 -5.93 -1.34
N VAL A 87 -3.62 -6.94 -1.13
CA VAL A 87 -3.05 -7.74 -2.24
C VAL A 87 -4.15 -8.39 -3.06
N ARG A 88 -5.12 -9.02 -2.39
CA ARG A 88 -6.24 -9.69 -3.06
C ARG A 88 -7.11 -8.72 -3.85
N ALA A 89 -7.42 -7.58 -3.26
CA ALA A 89 -8.33 -6.60 -3.86
C ALA A 89 -7.69 -5.86 -5.03
N ALA A 90 -6.39 -5.57 -4.94
CA ALA A 90 -5.68 -4.80 -5.96
C ALA A 90 -5.52 -5.57 -7.28
N GLY A 91 -5.26 -6.87 -7.22
CA GLY A 91 -5.06 -7.68 -8.41
C GLY A 91 -3.89 -7.24 -9.28
N ALA A 92 -2.94 -6.49 -8.72
CA ALA A 92 -1.78 -5.93 -9.40
C ALA A 92 -0.50 -6.65 -8.94
N PRO A 93 0.61 -6.52 -9.69
CA PRO A 93 1.90 -7.01 -9.21
C PRO A 93 2.28 -6.41 -7.87
N VAL A 94 2.91 -7.20 -7.03
CA VAL A 94 3.29 -6.82 -5.66
C VAL A 94 4.80 -6.89 -5.49
N VAL A 95 5.37 -5.85 -4.91
CA VAL A 95 6.79 -5.78 -4.54
C VAL A 95 6.88 -5.49 -3.04
N VAL A 96 7.77 -6.18 -2.36
CA VAL A 96 8.10 -5.88 -0.96
C VAL A 96 9.41 -5.09 -0.90
N GLU A 97 9.41 -4.02 -0.10
CA GLU A 97 10.59 -3.19 0.17
C GLU A 97 10.97 -3.28 1.66
N THR A 98 10.61 -4.39 2.26
CA THR A 98 10.82 -4.69 3.67
C THR A 98 12.30 -5.00 3.94
N PRO A 99 12.72 -5.06 5.23
CA PRO A 99 14.09 -5.42 5.58
C PRO A 99 14.54 -6.71 4.90
N ARG A 100 15.74 -6.66 4.36
CA ARG A 100 16.28 -7.69 3.44
C ARG A 100 16.22 -9.10 3.99
N ASP A 101 16.55 -9.27 5.26
CA ASP A 101 16.65 -10.59 5.88
C ASP A 101 15.30 -11.32 5.96
N GLY A 102 14.19 -10.59 5.92
CA GLY A 102 12.84 -11.15 5.99
C GLY A 102 12.09 -11.18 4.67
N GLN A 103 12.66 -10.68 3.58
CA GLN A 103 11.92 -10.53 2.31
C GLN A 103 11.45 -11.87 1.74
N ALA A 104 12.29 -12.90 1.79
CA ALA A 104 11.90 -14.22 1.30
C ALA A 104 10.71 -14.80 2.07
N ALA A 105 10.71 -14.62 3.40
CA ALA A 105 9.60 -15.04 4.24
C ALA A 105 8.34 -14.23 3.98
N ASP A 106 8.47 -12.92 3.75
CA ASP A 106 7.36 -12.03 3.39
C ASP A 106 6.69 -12.50 2.10
N ILE A 107 7.48 -12.77 1.07
CA ILE A 107 6.98 -13.25 -0.22
C ILE A 107 6.27 -14.59 -0.05
N ALA A 108 6.86 -15.52 0.70
CA ALA A 108 6.28 -16.83 0.94
C ALA A 108 4.93 -16.73 1.67
N LEU A 109 4.84 -15.87 2.68
CA LEU A 109 3.61 -15.63 3.42
C LEU A 109 2.51 -15.09 2.51
N LEU A 110 2.83 -14.09 1.69
CA LEU A 110 1.87 -13.48 0.78
C LEU A 110 1.39 -14.49 -0.27
N LYS A 111 2.29 -15.29 -0.84
CA LYS A 111 1.91 -16.32 -1.82
C LYS A 111 0.99 -17.39 -1.21
N ALA A 112 1.22 -17.76 0.04
CA ALA A 112 0.39 -18.75 0.74
C ALA A 112 -0.98 -18.20 1.13
N SER A 113 -1.11 -16.89 1.26
CA SER A 113 -2.33 -16.22 1.76
C SER A 113 -3.26 -15.72 0.66
N VAL A 114 -2.77 -15.64 -0.56
CA VAL A 114 -3.50 -15.05 -1.70
C VAL A 114 -4.10 -16.11 -2.62
#